data_ed31870aa1f40a0863cd6cab5d72044b
#
_entry.id   ed31870aa1f40a0863cd6cab5d72044b
#
_cell.length_a   1.000
_cell.length_b   1.000
_cell.length_c   1.000
_cell.angle_alpha   90.00
_cell.angle_beta   90.00
_cell.angle_gamma   90.00
#
_symmetry.space_group_name_H-M   'P 1'
#
loop_
_entity.id
_entity.type
_entity.pdbx_description
1 polymer ?
#
loop_
_entity_poly.entity_id
_entity_poly.type
_entity_poly.pdbx_seq_one_letter_code
_entity_poly.pdbx_strand_id
1 'polypeptide(L)'
;NLNKNIARIHSIESFGSVDGPGIRFVAFLKGCNMRCQFCHNPDTWDMNGGEAKTSDELLSQALKYKSYWKKQGGITVSGGEPLLQIDFLIEFFKKAKAKGVHVTLDTSGSIFTREEPFFSKFNELMKVTDLVMLDIKQIDEEKHKKLTGWSNSNILDMARYLSEINKPVWIRHVLVPGGS
;
A
#
# COMPACT_ATOMS: atom_id res chain seq x y z
N ASN A 1 -16.50 16.13 -8.57
CA ASN A 1 -16.47 14.64 -8.49
C ASN A 1 -15.13 14.16 -8.98
N LEU A 2 -14.21 13.98 -8.05
CA LEU A 2 -12.96 13.24 -8.32
C LEU A 2 -13.38 11.86 -8.81
N ASN A 3 -12.95 11.51 -10.01
CA ASN A 3 -13.25 10.22 -10.60
C ASN A 3 -12.57 9.14 -9.74
N LYS A 4 -13.34 8.44 -8.90
CA LYS A 4 -12.85 7.43 -7.96
C LYS A 4 -12.10 6.27 -8.65
N ASN A 5 -12.23 6.16 -9.95
CA ASN A 5 -11.63 5.08 -10.76
C ASN A 5 -10.27 5.44 -11.33
N ILE A 6 -9.75 6.63 -11.03
CA ILE A 6 -8.46 7.11 -11.53
C ILE A 6 -7.47 7.20 -10.35
N ALA A 7 -6.30 6.57 -10.52
CA ALA A 7 -5.21 6.69 -9.58
C ALA A 7 -4.13 7.65 -10.11
N ARG A 8 -3.44 8.29 -9.19
CA ARG A 8 -2.21 9.03 -9.47
C ARG A 8 -1.02 8.11 -9.22
N ILE A 9 -0.32 7.75 -10.28
CA ILE A 9 0.79 6.81 -10.26
C ILE A 9 2.11 7.58 -10.31
N HIS A 10 3.00 7.33 -9.35
CA HIS A 10 4.37 7.88 -9.37
C HIS A 10 5.25 7.11 -10.34
N SER A 11 5.30 5.78 -10.17
CA SER A 11 6.16 4.92 -10.97
C SER A 11 5.68 3.48 -10.93
N ILE A 12 6.26 2.66 -11.81
CA ILE A 12 5.95 1.24 -11.92
C ILE A 12 7.25 0.46 -11.96
N GLU A 13 7.31 -0.64 -11.18
CA GLU A 13 8.36 -1.64 -11.25
C GLU A 13 7.74 -2.95 -11.75
N SER A 14 8.11 -3.37 -12.95
CA SER A 14 7.49 -4.55 -13.58
C SER A 14 7.98 -5.88 -13.02
N PHE A 15 9.14 -5.91 -12.38
CA PHE A 15 9.79 -7.13 -11.89
C PHE A 15 10.28 -6.99 -10.44
N GLY A 16 9.41 -6.44 -9.59
CA GLY A 16 9.73 -6.28 -8.17
C GLY A 16 9.92 -7.62 -7.47
N SER A 17 10.98 -7.74 -6.67
CA SER A 17 11.31 -8.98 -5.94
C SER A 17 11.30 -8.82 -4.43
N VAL A 18 11.12 -7.58 -3.92
CA VAL A 18 11.16 -7.27 -2.49
C VAL A 18 9.84 -6.71 -1.94
N ASP A 19 8.83 -6.60 -2.78
CA ASP A 19 7.54 -5.97 -2.45
C ASP A 19 6.41 -7.00 -2.34
N GLY A 20 6.70 -8.16 -1.78
CA GLY A 20 5.77 -9.25 -1.60
C GLY A 20 6.34 -10.56 -2.15
N PRO A 21 5.55 -11.66 -2.10
CA PRO A 21 6.04 -12.97 -2.54
C PRO A 21 6.21 -13.04 -4.05
N GLY A 22 7.28 -13.69 -4.49
CA GLY A 22 7.57 -13.92 -5.90
C GLY A 22 7.97 -12.66 -6.66
N ILE A 23 7.95 -12.76 -7.98
CA ILE A 23 8.16 -11.61 -8.88
C ILE A 23 6.81 -10.91 -9.05
N ARG A 24 6.80 -9.58 -8.92
CA ARG A 24 5.56 -8.82 -8.87
C ARG A 24 5.60 -7.57 -9.73
N PHE A 25 4.44 -7.22 -10.26
CA PHE A 25 4.20 -5.90 -10.83
C PHE A 25 3.86 -4.95 -9.67
N VAL A 26 4.65 -3.89 -9.49
CA VAL A 26 4.48 -2.96 -8.37
C VAL A 26 4.09 -1.59 -8.91
N ALA A 27 2.97 -1.07 -8.46
CA ALA A 27 2.53 0.29 -8.74
C ALA A 27 2.77 1.16 -7.51
N PHE A 28 3.56 2.22 -7.68
CA PHE A 28 3.85 3.20 -6.62
C PHE A 28 2.96 4.41 -6.82
N LEU A 29 2.01 4.60 -5.90
CA LEU A 29 1.05 5.71 -5.98
C LEU A 29 1.66 7.01 -5.42
N LYS A 30 1.14 8.14 -5.90
CA LYS A 30 1.51 9.46 -5.38
C LYS A 30 0.76 9.75 -4.07
N GLY A 31 1.38 10.56 -3.24
CA GLY A 31 0.79 11.08 -2.02
C GLY A 31 1.17 10.30 -0.76
N CYS A 32 1.61 11.01 0.24
CA CYS A 32 1.93 10.44 1.54
C CYS A 32 1.79 11.51 2.62
N ASN A 33 1.13 11.17 3.74
CA ASN A 33 1.00 12.05 4.89
C ASN A 33 2.17 11.91 5.89
N MET A 34 3.05 10.93 5.68
CA MET A 34 4.28 10.78 6.46
C MET A 34 5.44 11.50 5.79
N ARG A 35 6.33 12.06 6.60
CA ARG A 35 7.55 12.73 6.16
C ARG A 35 8.75 12.08 6.84
N CYS A 36 9.03 10.82 6.44
CA CYS A 36 10.10 10.03 7.03
C CYS A 36 11.47 10.62 6.67
N GLN A 37 12.36 10.70 7.66
CA GLN A 37 13.73 11.21 7.45
C GLN A 37 14.51 10.41 6.40
N PHE A 38 14.19 9.12 6.27
CA PHE A 38 14.86 8.18 5.37
C PHE A 38 13.92 7.64 4.30
N CYS A 39 13.01 8.49 3.79
CA CYS A 39 12.10 8.11 2.73
C CYS A 39 12.86 7.86 1.42
N HIS A 40 12.60 6.72 0.77
CA HIS A 40 13.21 6.37 -0.51
C HIS A 40 12.63 7.18 -1.68
N ASN A 41 11.38 7.63 -1.55
CA ASN A 41 10.66 8.32 -2.62
C ASN A 41 9.99 9.59 -2.10
N PRO A 42 10.76 10.63 -1.69
CA PRO A 42 10.15 11.86 -1.15
C PRO A 42 9.29 12.60 -2.17
N ASP A 43 9.50 12.40 -3.45
CA ASP A 43 8.68 12.98 -4.53
C ASP A 43 7.28 12.35 -4.62
N THR A 44 7.03 11.21 -3.93
CA THR A 44 5.68 10.64 -3.81
C THR A 44 4.80 11.38 -2.80
N TRP A 45 5.37 12.32 -2.03
CA TRP A 45 4.62 13.06 -1.01
C TRP A 45 3.54 13.98 -1.58
N ASP A 46 3.71 14.44 -2.82
CA ASP A 46 2.74 15.29 -3.48
C ASP A 46 1.58 14.46 -4.06
N MET A 47 0.35 14.85 -3.70
CA MET A 47 -0.87 14.21 -4.21
C MET A 47 -1.25 14.65 -5.63
N ASN A 48 -0.70 15.77 -6.11
CA ASN A 48 -1.16 16.38 -7.36
C ASN A 48 -0.38 15.95 -8.60
N GLY A 49 0.79 15.35 -8.43
CA GLY A 49 1.60 14.92 -9.56
C GLY A 49 1.28 13.50 -10.02
N GLY A 50 2.14 12.98 -10.88
CA GLY A 50 2.07 11.61 -11.36
C GLY A 50 1.22 11.43 -12.60
N GLU A 51 1.22 10.20 -13.10
CA GLU A 51 0.44 9.80 -14.27
C GLU A 51 -0.94 9.31 -13.81
N ALA A 52 -2.00 9.81 -14.45
CA ALA A 52 -3.37 9.37 -14.15
C ALA A 52 -3.66 8.08 -14.93
N LYS A 53 -4.11 7.05 -14.22
CA LYS A 53 -4.52 5.77 -14.83
C LYS A 53 -5.83 5.29 -14.22
N THR A 54 -6.70 4.74 -15.08
CA THR A 54 -7.88 4.02 -14.61
C THR A 54 -7.48 2.64 -14.09
N SER A 55 -8.37 2.01 -13.31
CA SER A 55 -8.14 0.64 -12.84
C SER A 55 -7.98 -0.35 -14.00
N ASP A 56 -8.75 -0.17 -15.07
CA ASP A 56 -8.66 -1.03 -16.26
C ASP A 56 -7.31 -0.85 -16.98
N GLU A 57 -6.86 0.40 -17.15
CA GLU A 57 -5.57 0.68 -17.79
C GLU A 57 -4.42 0.08 -16.99
N LEU A 58 -4.43 0.26 -15.65
CA LEU A 58 -3.38 -0.29 -14.80
C LEU A 58 -3.39 -1.81 -14.79
N LEU A 59 -4.56 -2.42 -14.73
CA LEU A 59 -4.68 -3.88 -14.76
C LEU A 59 -4.21 -4.46 -16.10
N SER A 60 -4.60 -3.84 -17.22
CA SER A 60 -4.14 -4.27 -18.55
C SER A 60 -2.62 -4.21 -18.66
N GLN A 61 -2.01 -3.16 -18.13
CA GLN A 61 -0.55 -3.01 -18.11
C GLN A 61 0.10 -4.11 -17.26
N ALA A 62 -0.44 -4.38 -16.07
CA ALA A 62 0.09 -5.41 -15.18
C ALA A 62 -0.02 -6.81 -15.78
N LEU A 63 -1.14 -7.14 -16.42
CA LEU A 63 -1.38 -8.47 -16.97
C LEU A 63 -0.42 -8.84 -18.09
N LYS A 64 0.24 -7.88 -18.73
CA LYS A 64 1.30 -8.15 -19.72
C LYS A 64 2.47 -8.93 -19.10
N TYR A 65 2.67 -8.85 -17.80
CA TYR A 65 3.76 -9.50 -17.10
C TYR A 65 3.34 -10.75 -16.33
N LYS A 66 2.09 -11.20 -16.51
CA LYS A 66 1.52 -12.31 -15.74
C LYS A 66 2.35 -13.60 -15.84
N SER A 67 2.96 -13.88 -16.99
CA SER A 67 3.78 -15.08 -17.19
C SER A 67 5.01 -15.12 -16.29
N TYR A 68 5.49 -13.97 -15.80
CA TYR A 68 6.66 -13.90 -14.91
C TYR A 68 6.30 -14.10 -13.44
N TRP A 69 5.01 -14.04 -13.08
CA TRP A 69 4.60 -14.12 -11.67
C TRP A 69 4.62 -15.53 -11.10
N LYS A 70 4.43 -16.52 -11.94
CA LYS A 70 4.36 -17.94 -11.57
C LYS A 70 3.31 -18.15 -10.47
N LYS A 71 3.60 -19.05 -9.49
CA LYS A 71 2.63 -19.40 -8.43
C LYS A 71 2.57 -18.37 -7.31
N GLN A 72 3.66 -17.66 -7.05
CA GLN A 72 3.75 -16.77 -5.88
C GLN A 72 3.63 -15.29 -6.21
N GLY A 73 3.86 -14.90 -7.44
CA GLY A 73 3.84 -13.52 -7.85
C GLY A 73 2.44 -12.95 -8.03
N GLY A 74 2.38 -11.70 -8.42
CA GLY A 74 1.13 -10.98 -8.62
C GLY A 74 1.33 -9.49 -8.71
N ILE A 75 0.40 -8.73 -8.12
CA ILE A 75 0.42 -7.27 -8.12
C ILE A 75 0.58 -6.76 -6.70
N THR A 76 1.43 -5.77 -6.53
CA THR A 76 1.57 -5.00 -5.27
C THR A 76 1.27 -3.54 -5.56
N VAL A 77 0.49 -2.91 -4.70
CA VAL A 77 0.31 -1.46 -4.70
C VAL A 77 1.01 -0.89 -3.48
N SER A 78 1.92 0.03 -3.75
CA SER A 78 2.79 0.68 -2.77
C SER A 78 2.86 2.18 -3.08
N GLY A 79 3.93 2.84 -2.71
CA GLY A 79 4.19 4.22 -3.10
C GLY A 79 4.54 5.10 -1.94
N GLY A 80 3.91 6.27 -1.89
CA GLY A 80 3.65 7.08 -0.73
C GLY A 80 2.72 6.32 0.21
N GLU A 81 1.45 6.75 0.33
CA GLU A 81 0.48 5.98 1.12
C GLU A 81 -0.72 5.60 0.23
N PRO A 82 -0.81 4.31 -0.21
CA PRO A 82 -1.89 3.89 -1.12
C PRO A 82 -3.30 4.06 -0.56
N LEU A 83 -3.46 3.95 0.78
CA LEU A 83 -4.77 4.08 1.42
C LEU A 83 -5.40 5.47 1.23
N LEU A 84 -4.62 6.48 0.86
CA LEU A 84 -5.15 7.79 0.48
C LEU A 84 -6.02 7.70 -0.77
N GLN A 85 -5.85 6.66 -1.58
CA GLN A 85 -6.63 6.41 -2.79
C GLN A 85 -7.44 5.11 -2.65
N ILE A 86 -8.07 4.92 -1.49
CA ILE A 86 -8.73 3.66 -1.12
C ILE A 86 -9.88 3.28 -2.06
N ASP A 87 -10.63 4.24 -2.57
CA ASP A 87 -11.74 3.94 -3.51
C ASP A 87 -11.19 3.30 -4.80
N PHE A 88 -10.08 3.81 -5.31
CA PHE A 88 -9.40 3.20 -6.46
C PHE A 88 -8.91 1.79 -6.13
N LEU A 89 -8.29 1.62 -4.96
CA LEU A 89 -7.76 0.31 -4.54
C LEU A 89 -8.84 -0.76 -4.49
N ILE A 90 -10.00 -0.44 -3.94
CA ILE A 90 -11.11 -1.39 -3.84
C ILE A 90 -11.51 -1.88 -5.23
N GLU A 91 -11.70 -0.97 -6.17
CA GLU A 91 -12.08 -1.33 -7.53
C GLU A 91 -10.97 -2.12 -8.25
N PHE A 92 -9.74 -1.65 -8.14
CA PHE A 92 -8.58 -2.29 -8.78
C PHE A 92 -8.37 -3.72 -8.27
N PHE A 93 -8.42 -3.90 -6.94
CA PHE A 93 -8.23 -5.21 -6.34
C PHE A 93 -9.39 -6.16 -6.67
N LYS A 94 -10.62 -5.66 -6.70
CA LYS A 94 -11.77 -6.47 -7.14
C LYS A 94 -11.56 -7.01 -8.56
N LYS A 95 -11.11 -6.16 -9.47
CA LYS A 95 -10.86 -6.55 -10.87
C LYS A 95 -9.70 -7.54 -10.97
N ALA A 96 -8.63 -7.32 -10.22
CA ALA A 96 -7.49 -8.22 -10.19
C ALA A 96 -7.87 -9.60 -9.64
N LYS A 97 -8.64 -9.65 -8.56
CA LYS A 97 -9.12 -10.91 -8.00
C LYS A 97 -10.04 -11.66 -8.96
N ALA A 98 -10.87 -10.95 -9.73
CA ALA A 98 -11.70 -11.55 -10.78
C ALA A 98 -10.87 -12.25 -11.86
N LYS A 99 -9.62 -11.83 -12.06
CA LYS A 99 -8.65 -12.46 -12.97
C LYS A 99 -7.78 -13.52 -12.28
N GLY A 100 -8.05 -13.84 -11.03
CA GLY A 100 -7.26 -14.82 -10.27
C GLY A 100 -5.87 -14.34 -9.87
N VAL A 101 -5.64 -13.04 -9.79
CA VAL A 101 -4.34 -12.45 -9.48
C VAL A 101 -4.19 -12.26 -7.98
N HIS A 102 -3.03 -12.65 -7.44
CA HIS A 102 -2.66 -12.36 -6.05
C HIS A 102 -2.36 -10.87 -5.89
N VAL A 103 -2.97 -10.22 -4.90
CA VAL A 103 -2.77 -8.80 -4.66
C VAL A 103 -2.25 -8.52 -3.25
N THR A 104 -1.26 -7.65 -3.18
CA THR A 104 -0.62 -7.21 -1.93
C THR A 104 -0.76 -5.69 -1.79
N LEU A 105 -1.13 -5.26 -0.59
CA LEU A 105 -1.14 -3.85 -0.21
C LEU A 105 0.08 -3.57 0.66
N ASP A 106 0.94 -2.65 0.23
CA ASP A 106 2.08 -2.17 1.02
C ASP A 106 1.73 -0.79 1.58
N THR A 107 1.57 -0.70 2.89
CA THR A 107 1.09 0.51 3.56
C THR A 107 1.88 0.79 4.83
N SER A 108 2.01 2.07 5.17
CA SER A 108 2.52 2.50 6.47
C SER A 108 1.47 2.39 7.57
N GLY A 109 0.18 2.31 7.22
CA GLY A 109 -0.92 2.31 8.18
C GLY A 109 -1.18 3.65 8.85
N SER A 110 -0.54 4.71 8.40
CA SER A 110 -0.59 6.03 9.06
C SER A 110 -1.97 6.67 9.07
N ILE A 111 -2.81 6.36 8.10
CA ILE A 111 -4.17 6.92 8.01
C ILE A 111 -5.24 5.95 8.49
N PHE A 112 -4.85 4.79 8.99
CA PHE A 112 -5.82 3.82 9.48
C PHE A 112 -6.64 4.40 10.63
N THR A 113 -7.94 4.21 10.57
CA THR A 113 -8.88 4.59 11.64
C THR A 113 -10.06 3.64 11.62
N ARG A 114 -10.68 3.44 12.79
CA ARG A 114 -11.93 2.68 12.91
C ARG A 114 -13.16 3.57 12.72
N GLU A 115 -12.95 4.84 12.40
CA GLU A 115 -14.04 5.79 12.11
C GLU A 115 -14.56 5.65 10.68
N GLU A 116 -15.85 5.92 10.51
CA GLU A 116 -16.48 5.91 9.20
C GLU A 116 -16.26 7.24 8.47
N PRO A 117 -16.21 7.27 7.14
CA PRO A 117 -16.46 6.13 6.22
C PRO A 117 -15.27 5.24 5.93
N PHE A 118 -14.08 5.55 6.43
CA PHE A 118 -12.86 4.82 6.11
C PHE A 118 -12.93 3.35 6.53
N PHE A 119 -13.42 3.07 7.73
CA PHE A 119 -13.40 1.71 8.29
C PHE A 119 -14.20 0.71 7.45
N SER A 120 -15.39 1.10 6.98
CA SER A 120 -16.18 0.25 6.09
C SER A 120 -15.48 0.01 4.76
N LYS A 121 -14.86 1.04 4.19
CA LYS A 121 -14.08 0.92 2.96
C LYS A 121 -12.86 0.03 3.15
N PHE A 122 -12.18 0.18 4.28
CA PHE A 122 -11.03 -0.66 4.61
C PHE A 122 -11.41 -2.14 4.71
N ASN A 123 -12.53 -2.44 5.36
CA ASN A 123 -13.04 -3.81 5.44
C ASN A 123 -13.41 -4.38 4.07
N GLU A 124 -13.98 -3.55 3.21
CA GLU A 124 -14.28 -3.95 1.83
C GLU A 124 -13.00 -4.26 1.05
N LEU A 125 -11.97 -3.42 1.23
CA LEU A 125 -10.66 -3.64 0.61
C LEU A 125 -10.02 -4.94 1.11
N MET A 126 -10.10 -5.24 2.41
CA MET A 126 -9.50 -6.45 2.98
C MET A 126 -10.11 -7.72 2.40
N LYS A 127 -11.38 -7.72 2.02
CA LYS A 127 -12.03 -8.87 1.38
C LYS A 127 -11.39 -9.24 0.05
N VAL A 128 -10.74 -8.30 -0.61
CA VAL A 128 -10.11 -8.49 -1.93
C VAL A 128 -8.59 -8.30 -1.88
N THR A 129 -8.01 -8.34 -0.69
CA THR A 129 -6.56 -8.24 -0.47
C THR A 129 -6.05 -9.58 0.06
N ASP A 130 -5.01 -10.12 -0.56
CA ASP A 130 -4.44 -11.41 -0.14
C ASP A 130 -3.39 -11.24 0.96
N LEU A 131 -2.62 -10.16 0.91
CA LEU A 131 -1.53 -9.92 1.84
C LEU A 131 -1.41 -8.42 2.10
N VAL A 132 -1.17 -8.05 3.35
CA VAL A 132 -0.80 -6.68 3.71
C VAL A 132 0.65 -6.68 4.17
N MET A 133 1.46 -5.80 3.58
CA MET A 133 2.79 -5.48 4.08
C MET A 133 2.67 -4.21 4.89
N LEU A 134 2.92 -4.29 6.17
CA LEU A 134 2.81 -3.16 7.10
C LEU A 134 4.21 -2.71 7.51
N ASP A 135 4.52 -1.49 7.16
CA ASP A 135 5.85 -0.92 7.39
C ASP A 135 5.85 -0.15 8.72
N ILE A 136 6.49 -0.73 9.73
CA ILE A 136 6.63 -0.10 11.05
C ILE A 136 8.02 0.53 11.14
N LYS A 137 8.05 1.86 11.13
CA LYS A 137 9.32 2.62 11.17
C LYS A 137 9.97 2.58 12.56
N GLN A 138 9.17 2.66 13.62
CA GLN A 138 9.63 2.60 15.00
C GLN A 138 8.48 2.21 15.92
N ILE A 139 8.70 1.28 16.84
CA ILE A 139 7.68 0.79 17.78
C ILE A 139 7.46 1.82 18.90
N ASP A 140 8.54 2.46 19.39
CA ASP A 140 8.45 3.50 20.40
C ASP A 140 7.80 4.76 19.83
N GLU A 141 6.74 5.24 20.46
CA GLU A 141 5.93 6.35 19.95
C GLU A 141 6.74 7.65 19.81
N GLU A 142 7.54 8.00 20.80
CA GLU A 142 8.33 9.24 20.77
C GLU A 142 9.40 9.18 19.67
N LYS A 143 10.08 8.05 19.56
CA LYS A 143 11.07 7.85 18.49
C LYS A 143 10.40 7.84 17.12
N HIS A 144 9.19 7.27 17.01
CA HIS A 144 8.45 7.26 15.76
C HIS A 144 8.07 8.67 15.32
N LYS A 145 7.57 9.51 16.23
CA LYS A 145 7.26 10.90 15.94
C LYS A 145 8.49 11.67 15.47
N LYS A 146 9.62 11.46 16.12
CA LYS A 146 10.89 12.10 15.74
C LYS A 146 11.34 11.67 14.36
N LEU A 147 11.17 10.40 14.02
CA LEU A 147 11.60 9.83 12.73
C LEU A 147 10.67 10.20 11.57
N THR A 148 9.37 10.15 11.78
CA THR A 148 8.36 10.29 10.71
C THR A 148 7.54 11.57 10.79
N GLY A 149 7.55 12.25 11.94
CA GLY A 149 6.68 13.38 12.23
C GLY A 149 5.27 13.00 12.68
N TRP A 150 4.97 11.70 12.87
CA TRP A 150 3.65 11.18 13.20
C TRP A 150 3.71 10.18 14.35
N SER A 151 2.59 10.04 15.08
CA SER A 151 2.40 9.00 16.09
C SER A 151 2.31 7.63 15.43
N ASN A 152 2.78 6.58 16.10
CA ASN A 152 2.63 5.19 15.63
C ASN A 152 1.33 4.53 16.10
N SER A 153 0.46 5.25 16.81
CA SER A 153 -0.77 4.67 17.37
C SER A 153 -1.70 4.08 16.31
N ASN A 154 -1.88 4.78 15.20
CA ASN A 154 -2.72 4.30 14.08
C ASN A 154 -2.14 3.05 13.44
N ILE A 155 -0.82 3.00 13.30
CA ILE A 155 -0.12 1.86 12.70
C ILE A 155 -0.28 0.63 13.58
N LEU A 156 -0.09 0.79 14.90
CA LEU A 156 -0.24 -0.32 15.84
C LEU A 156 -1.69 -0.79 15.95
N ASP A 157 -2.65 0.13 15.89
CA ASP A 157 -4.06 -0.24 15.87
C ASP A 157 -4.42 -1.03 14.59
N MET A 158 -3.88 -0.64 13.45
CA MET A 158 -4.05 -1.38 12.21
C MET A 158 -3.49 -2.80 12.35
N ALA A 159 -2.30 -2.95 12.93
CA ALA A 159 -1.69 -4.27 13.14
C ALA A 159 -2.59 -5.16 14.02
N ARG A 160 -3.14 -4.61 15.11
CA ARG A 160 -4.09 -5.33 15.97
C ARG A 160 -5.33 -5.75 15.22
N TYR A 161 -5.90 -4.84 14.44
CA TYR A 161 -7.12 -5.12 13.68
C TYR A 161 -6.90 -6.20 12.63
N LEU A 162 -5.79 -6.15 11.90
CA LEU A 162 -5.45 -7.18 10.92
C LEU A 162 -5.30 -8.55 11.58
N SER A 163 -4.75 -8.60 12.80
CA SER A 163 -4.69 -9.83 13.60
C SER A 163 -6.09 -10.31 13.99
N GLU A 164 -6.97 -9.40 14.42
CA GLU A 164 -8.35 -9.71 14.80
C GLU A 164 -9.13 -10.37 13.65
N ILE A 165 -8.93 -9.92 12.41
CA ILE A 165 -9.61 -10.47 11.24
C ILE A 165 -8.83 -11.61 10.56
N ASN A 166 -7.72 -12.05 11.15
CA ASN A 166 -6.85 -13.10 10.62
C ASN A 166 -6.33 -12.82 9.20
N LYS A 167 -6.05 -11.56 8.90
CA LYS A 167 -5.49 -11.19 7.59
C LYS A 167 -3.99 -11.51 7.56
N PRO A 168 -3.48 -12.19 6.51
CA PRO A 168 -2.03 -12.37 6.35
C PRO A 168 -1.31 -11.03 6.29
N VAL A 169 -0.32 -10.87 7.15
CA VAL A 169 0.45 -9.63 7.29
C VAL A 169 1.93 -9.96 7.34
N TRP A 170 2.72 -9.23 6.53
CA TRP A 170 4.17 -9.19 6.67
C TRP A 170 4.53 -7.87 7.33
N ILE A 171 5.17 -7.93 8.49
CA ILE A 171 5.68 -6.74 9.17
C ILE A 171 7.08 -6.46 8.65
N ARG A 172 7.29 -5.25 8.14
CA ARG A 172 8.59 -4.79 7.70
C ARG A 172 9.05 -3.67 8.62
N HIS A 173 10.24 -3.82 9.19
CA HIS A 173 10.84 -2.81 10.04
C HIS A 173 12.15 -2.34 9.43
N VAL A 174 12.23 -1.06 9.10
CA VAL A 174 13.46 -0.46 8.59
C VAL A 174 14.35 -0.07 9.77
N LEU A 175 15.54 -0.68 9.84
CA LEU A 175 16.53 -0.32 10.86
C LEU A 175 17.21 0.98 10.44
N VAL A 176 17.09 1.98 11.31
CA VAL A 176 17.71 3.29 11.11
C VAL A 176 18.84 3.44 12.13
N PRO A 177 20.10 3.58 11.70
CA PRO A 177 21.22 3.77 12.66
C PRO A 177 20.96 4.95 13.58
N GLY A 178 21.05 4.71 14.91
CA GLY A 178 20.80 5.71 15.95
C GLY A 178 19.33 6.04 16.19
N GLY A 179 18.40 5.46 15.46
CA GLY A 179 16.97 5.74 15.57
C GLY A 179 16.11 4.59 16.10
N SER A 180 16.69 3.45 16.25
CA SER A 180 15.99 2.24 16.73
C SER A 180 16.48 1.79 18.10
#